data_d2c4fc57a67a984c7f21f914a275b649
#
_entry.id   d2c4fc57a67a984c7f21f914a275b649
#
_cell.length_a   1.000
_cell.length_b   1.000
_cell.length_c   1.000
_cell.angle_alpha   90.00
_cell.angle_beta   90.00
_cell.angle_gamma   90.00
#
_symmetry.space_group_name_H-M   'P 1'
#
loop_
_entity.id
_entity.type
_entity.pdbx_description
1 polymer ?
#
loop_
_entity_poly.entity_id
_entity_poly.type
_entity_poly.pdbx_seq_one_letter_code
_entity_poly.pdbx_strand_id
1 'polypeptide(L)'
;MIHPNMATMLGFITTDCNISKELLNKALKEVIPDTFNMVSVDRDTSTNDTVLLLANGLAGNQEIVIEDQDYQIFKEALYYVNEYLAKAIAGDGEGATKLLEVQVHNADTVQQAKVIAKSVCTSPLVKTAVYGNDANWGRLLCAMGYSGEQFDPYNVDLSVASEFGELQLVAKGMATDYSEE
;
A
#
# COMPACT_ATOMS: atom_id res chain seq x y z
N MET A 1 11.16 2.43 2.22
CA MET A 1 11.58 1.39 3.16
C MET A 1 10.33 0.72 3.68
N ILE A 2 10.32 -0.57 3.71
CA ILE A 2 9.30 -1.39 4.32
C ILE A 2 9.62 -1.51 5.81
N HIS A 3 8.60 -1.74 6.64
CA HIS A 3 8.77 -2.10 8.04
C HIS A 3 8.61 -3.61 8.18
N PRO A 4 9.58 -4.44 7.80
CA PRO A 4 9.46 -5.89 7.87
C PRO A 4 9.63 -6.41 9.30
N ASN A 5 8.95 -7.54 9.57
CA ASN A 5 8.92 -8.15 10.90
C ASN A 5 10.05 -9.15 11.12
N MET A 6 11.26 -8.94 10.92
CA MET A 6 12.36 -9.82 11.32
C MET A 6 13.37 -10.17 10.25
N ALA A 7 12.96 -10.17 9.00
CA ALA A 7 13.89 -10.54 7.95
C ALA A 7 14.07 -9.39 7.00
N THR A 8 15.22 -9.36 6.39
CA THR A 8 15.51 -8.55 5.22
C THR A 8 14.48 -8.85 4.13
N MET A 9 13.79 -7.81 3.63
CA MET A 9 12.94 -7.94 2.46
C MET A 9 13.79 -7.88 1.19
N LEU A 10 13.65 -8.89 0.34
CA LEU A 10 14.33 -8.96 -0.94
C LEU A 10 13.30 -9.12 -2.06
N GLY A 11 13.16 -8.10 -2.90
CA GLY A 11 12.33 -8.12 -4.10
C GLY A 11 13.17 -8.19 -5.37
N PHE A 12 12.94 -9.19 -6.21
CA PHE A 12 13.65 -9.34 -7.49
C PHE A 12 12.63 -9.27 -8.62
N ILE A 13 12.80 -8.28 -9.49
CA ILE A 13 11.94 -8.08 -10.66
C ILE A 13 12.82 -8.17 -11.90
N THR A 14 12.41 -8.98 -12.85
CA THR A 14 13.14 -9.16 -14.12
C THR A 14 12.23 -8.85 -15.30
N THR A 15 12.80 -8.26 -16.34
CA THR A 15 12.10 -7.98 -17.61
C THR A 15 13.05 -8.21 -18.77
N ASP A 16 12.51 -8.52 -19.91
CA ASP A 16 13.23 -8.56 -21.19
C ASP A 16 13.15 -7.24 -21.96
N CYS A 17 12.44 -6.25 -21.44
CA CYS A 17 12.29 -4.93 -22.06
C CYS A 17 13.65 -4.29 -22.38
N ASN A 18 13.78 -3.75 -23.58
CA ASN A 18 14.92 -2.93 -23.98
C ASN A 18 14.67 -1.48 -23.56
N ILE A 19 15.28 -1.06 -22.46
CA ILE A 19 15.12 0.26 -21.83
C ILE A 19 16.48 0.73 -21.28
N SER A 20 16.75 2.02 -21.40
CA SER A 20 17.98 2.60 -20.86
C SER A 20 18.09 2.44 -19.35
N LYS A 21 19.30 2.29 -18.83
CA LYS A 21 19.56 2.15 -17.39
C LYS A 21 19.00 3.31 -16.59
N GLU A 22 19.11 4.52 -17.15
CA GLU A 22 18.63 5.76 -16.54
C GLU A 22 17.11 5.73 -16.33
N LEU A 23 16.35 5.35 -17.36
CA LEU A 23 14.89 5.26 -17.29
C LEU A 23 14.42 4.06 -16.47
N LEU A 24 15.13 2.94 -16.54
CA LEU A 24 14.85 1.77 -15.68
C LEU A 24 14.94 2.15 -14.19
N ASN A 25 16.04 2.81 -13.81
CA ASN A 25 16.22 3.28 -12.43
C ASN A 25 15.21 4.36 -12.03
N LYS A 26 14.86 5.26 -12.96
CA LYS A 26 13.84 6.29 -12.73
C LYS A 26 12.47 5.65 -12.49
N ALA A 27 12.03 4.73 -13.35
CA ALA A 27 10.77 4.04 -13.20
C ALA A 27 10.65 3.33 -11.85
N LEU A 28 11.69 2.61 -11.43
CA LEU A 28 11.68 1.96 -10.13
C LEU A 28 11.54 2.96 -8.98
N LYS A 29 12.29 4.07 -9.00
CA LYS A 29 12.21 5.12 -7.98
C LYS A 29 10.86 5.81 -7.92
N GLU A 30 10.15 5.91 -9.03
CA GLU A 30 8.83 6.52 -9.11
C GLU A 30 7.73 5.61 -8.54
N VAL A 31 7.85 4.29 -8.68
CA VAL A 31 6.80 3.35 -8.22
C VAL A 31 6.96 2.87 -6.78
N ILE A 32 8.18 2.81 -6.26
CA ILE A 32 8.48 2.34 -4.89
C ILE A 32 7.73 3.11 -3.79
N PRO A 33 7.60 4.46 -3.84
CA PRO A 33 6.91 5.21 -2.79
C PRO A 33 5.44 4.84 -2.62
N ASP A 34 4.79 4.35 -3.67
CA ASP A 34 3.36 4.05 -3.73
C ASP A 34 3.06 2.55 -3.63
N THR A 35 4.11 1.72 -3.52
CA THR A 35 4.01 0.27 -3.46
C THR A 35 4.71 -0.26 -2.20
N PHE A 36 5.95 -0.69 -2.30
CA PHE A 36 6.68 -1.28 -1.17
C PHE A 36 6.79 -0.36 0.04
N ASN A 37 6.94 0.97 -0.15
CA ASN A 37 7.02 1.91 0.97
C ASN A 37 5.67 2.13 1.69
N MET A 38 4.57 1.64 1.15
CA MET A 38 3.26 1.67 1.81
C MET A 38 3.01 0.47 2.72
N VAL A 39 3.80 -0.61 2.58
CA VAL A 39 3.66 -1.82 3.41
C VAL A 39 4.19 -1.58 4.82
N SER A 40 3.48 -2.10 5.82
CA SER A 40 3.96 -2.18 7.19
C SER A 40 3.49 -3.47 7.85
N VAL A 41 4.41 -4.20 8.49
CA VAL A 41 4.10 -5.37 9.30
C VAL A 41 4.12 -5.00 10.79
N ASP A 42 5.22 -4.46 11.31
CA ASP A 42 5.44 -4.18 12.74
C ASP A 42 5.93 -2.77 13.03
N ARG A 43 6.07 -1.91 12.02
CA ARG A 43 6.58 -0.53 12.07
C ARG A 43 8.11 -0.42 12.13
N ASP A 44 8.84 -1.53 12.27
CA ASP A 44 10.29 -1.51 12.25
C ASP A 44 10.82 -1.43 10.82
N THR A 45 11.98 -0.83 10.64
CA THR A 45 12.67 -0.74 9.36
C THR A 45 13.92 -1.60 9.39
N SER A 46 14.16 -2.35 8.31
CA SER A 46 15.41 -3.07 8.11
C SER A 46 16.44 -2.20 7.39
N THR A 47 17.71 -2.38 7.72
CA THR A 47 18.84 -1.77 6.99
C THR A 47 19.14 -2.48 5.66
N ASN A 48 18.50 -3.62 5.41
CA ASN A 48 18.84 -4.52 4.30
C ASN A 48 17.69 -4.75 3.32
N ASP A 49 16.58 -3.97 3.46
CA ASP A 49 15.48 -4.04 2.49
C ASP A 49 15.97 -3.63 1.10
N THR A 50 15.72 -4.49 0.12
CA THR A 50 16.26 -4.31 -1.22
C THR A 50 15.23 -4.71 -2.27
N VAL A 51 14.99 -3.84 -3.24
CA VAL A 51 14.28 -4.16 -4.47
C VAL A 51 15.22 -3.99 -5.65
N LEU A 52 15.39 -5.05 -6.44
CA LEU A 52 16.21 -5.06 -7.64
C LEU A 52 15.34 -5.21 -8.88
N LEU A 53 15.56 -4.34 -9.86
CA LEU A 53 14.96 -4.43 -11.18
C LEU A 53 16.05 -4.65 -12.22
N LEU A 54 15.93 -5.74 -12.99
CA LEU A 54 16.90 -6.15 -14.00
C LEU A 54 16.21 -6.24 -15.36
N ALA A 55 16.80 -5.66 -16.38
CA ALA A 55 16.36 -5.73 -17.76
C ALA A 55 17.48 -6.31 -18.65
N ASN A 56 17.17 -7.30 -19.48
CA ASN A 56 18.15 -7.91 -20.38
C ASN A 56 18.08 -7.43 -21.84
N GLY A 57 17.04 -6.66 -22.20
CA GLY A 57 16.88 -6.06 -23.54
C GLY A 57 16.51 -7.03 -24.66
N LEU A 58 16.02 -8.23 -24.35
CA LEU A 58 15.75 -9.27 -25.34
C LEU A 58 14.31 -9.26 -25.91
N ALA A 59 13.44 -8.35 -25.47
CA ALA A 59 12.06 -8.27 -25.95
C ALA A 59 11.94 -7.87 -27.43
N GLY A 60 13.00 -7.33 -28.04
CA GLY A 60 13.01 -6.92 -29.44
C GLY A 60 12.30 -5.58 -29.71
N ASN A 61 11.86 -4.87 -28.69
CA ASN A 61 11.33 -3.52 -28.82
C ASN A 61 12.45 -2.51 -29.12
N GLN A 62 12.09 -1.36 -29.70
CA GLN A 62 13.00 -0.23 -29.78
C GLN A 62 13.41 0.19 -28.37
N GLU A 63 14.69 0.51 -28.15
CA GLU A 63 15.15 0.95 -26.85
C GLU A 63 14.40 2.16 -26.35
N ILE A 64 13.83 2.09 -25.15
CA ILE A 64 13.14 3.20 -24.49
C ILE A 64 14.22 4.11 -23.88
N VAL A 65 14.43 5.27 -24.49
CA VAL A 65 15.46 6.25 -24.08
C VAL A 65 14.88 7.62 -23.70
N ILE A 66 13.58 7.83 -23.88
CA ILE A 66 12.83 9.04 -23.51
C ILE A 66 11.55 8.68 -22.77
N GLU A 67 10.98 9.64 -22.06
CA GLU A 67 9.74 9.47 -21.29
C GLU A 67 8.50 9.68 -22.17
N ASP A 68 8.37 8.83 -23.18
CA ASP A 68 7.22 8.80 -24.08
C ASP A 68 6.12 7.83 -23.60
N GLN A 69 5.22 7.46 -24.50
CA GLN A 69 4.13 6.53 -24.19
C GLN A 69 4.63 5.15 -23.84
N ASP A 70 5.68 4.66 -24.47
CA ASP A 70 6.24 3.33 -24.17
C ASP A 70 6.84 3.29 -22.76
N TYR A 71 7.49 4.38 -22.33
CA TYR A 71 7.93 4.53 -20.94
C TYR A 71 6.76 4.52 -19.95
N GLN A 72 5.65 5.21 -20.27
CA GLN A 72 4.49 5.22 -19.37
C GLN A 72 3.86 3.83 -19.25
N ILE A 73 3.71 3.11 -20.35
CA ILE A 73 3.21 1.72 -20.36
C ILE A 73 4.11 0.83 -19.52
N PHE A 74 5.43 0.93 -19.70
CA PHE A 74 6.40 0.18 -18.91
C PHE A 74 6.26 0.49 -17.41
N LYS A 75 6.15 1.76 -17.05
CA LYS A 75 6.01 2.20 -15.66
C LYS A 75 4.69 1.72 -15.03
N GLU A 76 3.59 1.74 -15.76
CA GLU A 76 2.30 1.21 -15.30
C GLU A 76 2.37 -0.29 -15.04
N ALA A 77 2.99 -1.05 -15.95
CA ALA A 77 3.22 -2.48 -15.76
C ALA A 77 4.13 -2.76 -14.55
N LEU A 78 5.19 -1.97 -14.40
CA LEU A 78 6.09 -2.07 -13.24
C LEU A 78 5.37 -1.74 -11.94
N TYR A 79 4.50 -0.72 -11.94
CA TYR A 79 3.67 -0.38 -10.78
C TYR A 79 2.80 -1.56 -10.37
N TYR A 80 2.09 -2.17 -11.30
CA TYR A 80 1.23 -3.34 -11.05
C TYR A 80 2.02 -4.50 -10.43
N VAL A 81 3.19 -4.82 -10.98
CA VAL A 81 4.05 -5.89 -10.45
C VAL A 81 4.54 -5.56 -9.03
N ASN A 82 4.96 -4.32 -8.79
CA ASN A 82 5.42 -3.87 -7.47
C ASN A 82 4.30 -3.90 -6.44
N GLU A 83 3.10 -3.45 -6.80
CA GLU A 83 1.93 -3.49 -5.92
C GLU A 83 1.57 -4.94 -5.56
N TYR A 84 1.52 -5.83 -6.55
CA TYR A 84 1.26 -7.25 -6.33
C TYR A 84 2.28 -7.87 -5.37
N LEU A 85 3.56 -7.66 -5.62
CA LEU A 85 4.64 -8.19 -4.77
C LEU A 85 4.59 -7.59 -3.35
N ALA A 86 4.32 -6.30 -3.22
CA ALA A 86 4.18 -5.65 -1.93
C ALA A 86 3.04 -6.25 -1.10
N LYS A 87 1.87 -6.46 -1.71
CA LYS A 87 0.72 -7.13 -1.08
C LYS A 87 1.02 -8.60 -0.73
N ALA A 88 1.68 -9.33 -1.63
CA ALA A 88 2.06 -10.73 -1.41
C ALA A 88 3.01 -10.86 -0.21
N ILE A 89 4.04 -10.00 -0.11
CA ILE A 89 4.97 -9.96 1.02
C ILE A 89 4.24 -9.64 2.32
N ALA A 90 3.32 -8.67 2.31
CA ALA A 90 2.56 -8.33 3.50
C ALA A 90 1.62 -9.45 3.96
N GLY A 91 1.02 -10.17 3.01
CA GLY A 91 0.10 -11.28 3.27
C GLY A 91 0.78 -12.56 3.72
N ASP A 92 2.05 -12.78 3.36
CA ASP A 92 2.85 -13.97 3.72
C ASP A 92 3.71 -13.74 4.98
N GLY A 93 3.38 -12.74 5.79
CA GLY A 93 4.07 -12.50 7.06
C GLY A 93 3.92 -13.68 8.04
N GLU A 94 4.95 -13.93 8.85
CA GLU A 94 4.92 -15.01 9.86
C GLU A 94 3.72 -14.85 10.79
N GLY A 95 2.85 -15.87 10.84
CA GLY A 95 1.63 -15.87 11.64
C GLY A 95 0.53 -14.93 11.12
N ALA A 96 0.68 -14.35 9.92
CA ALA A 96 -0.35 -13.54 9.31
C ALA A 96 -1.60 -14.37 9.01
N THR A 97 -2.75 -13.88 9.45
CA THR A 97 -4.05 -14.51 9.19
C THR A 97 -4.89 -13.67 8.23
N LYS A 98 -4.53 -12.41 8.04
CA LYS A 98 -5.25 -11.44 7.20
C LYS A 98 -4.29 -10.42 6.62
N LEU A 99 -4.61 -9.97 5.42
CA LEU A 99 -4.04 -8.77 4.81
C LEU A 99 -5.00 -7.61 5.03
N LEU A 100 -4.55 -6.55 5.70
CA LEU A 100 -5.29 -5.31 5.86
C LEU A 100 -4.89 -4.34 4.74
N GLU A 101 -5.82 -3.99 3.89
CA GLU A 101 -5.68 -2.92 2.90
C GLU A 101 -6.51 -1.71 3.34
N VAL A 102 -5.91 -0.53 3.34
CA VAL A 102 -6.58 0.72 3.68
C VAL A 102 -6.58 1.63 2.46
N GLN A 103 -7.77 1.97 2.00
CA GLN A 103 -8.00 2.89 0.88
C GLN A 103 -8.56 4.21 1.43
N VAL A 104 -7.95 5.32 1.06
CA VAL A 104 -8.41 6.66 1.43
C VAL A 104 -8.79 7.41 0.17
N HIS A 105 -10.06 7.80 0.08
CA HIS A 105 -10.63 8.52 -1.05
C HIS A 105 -10.95 9.97 -0.67
N ASN A 106 -10.92 10.88 -1.65
CA ASN A 106 -11.34 12.27 -1.50
C ASN A 106 -10.57 13.08 -0.43
N ALA A 107 -9.33 12.68 -0.12
CA ALA A 107 -8.43 13.52 0.66
C ALA A 107 -8.01 14.76 -0.17
N ASP A 108 -7.63 15.85 0.50
CA ASP A 108 -7.22 17.08 -0.17
C ASP A 108 -5.98 16.89 -1.06
N THR A 109 -5.10 15.98 -0.66
CA THR A 109 -3.89 15.61 -1.41
C THR A 109 -3.61 14.11 -1.32
N VAL A 110 -2.88 13.59 -2.31
CA VAL A 110 -2.39 12.21 -2.28
C VAL A 110 -1.48 11.96 -1.06
N GLN A 111 -0.69 12.96 -0.67
CA GLN A 111 0.17 12.84 0.51
C GLN A 111 -0.64 12.68 1.80
N GLN A 112 -1.69 13.46 1.97
CA GLN A 112 -2.62 13.35 3.11
C GLN A 112 -3.25 11.94 3.14
N ALA A 113 -3.75 11.45 1.99
CA ALA A 113 -4.31 10.11 1.88
C ALA A 113 -3.32 9.03 2.34
N LYS A 114 -2.05 9.11 1.89
CA LYS A 114 -0.98 8.17 2.27
C LYS A 114 -0.69 8.20 3.77
N VAL A 115 -0.60 9.38 4.35
CA VAL A 115 -0.31 9.53 5.79
C VAL A 115 -1.44 8.93 6.63
N ILE A 116 -2.69 9.24 6.29
CA ILE A 116 -3.87 8.68 6.97
C ILE A 116 -3.90 7.15 6.82
N ALA A 117 -3.79 6.63 5.60
CA ALA A 117 -3.80 5.20 5.33
C ALA A 117 -2.71 4.47 6.12
N LYS A 118 -1.48 5.01 6.10
CA LYS A 118 -0.35 4.43 6.82
C LYS A 118 -0.54 4.46 8.34
N SER A 119 -1.14 5.54 8.88
CA SER A 119 -1.49 5.64 10.30
C SER A 119 -2.44 4.52 10.72
N VAL A 120 -3.47 4.26 9.93
CA VAL A 120 -4.43 3.16 10.18
C VAL A 120 -3.76 1.79 10.07
N CYS A 121 -3.01 1.52 8.99
CA CYS A 121 -2.30 0.26 8.79
C CYS A 121 -1.28 -0.06 9.88
N THR A 122 -0.67 0.96 10.47
CA THR A 122 0.37 0.80 11.50
C THR A 122 -0.17 0.79 12.93
N SER A 123 -1.47 1.03 13.13
CA SER A 123 -2.09 1.04 14.45
C SER A 123 -2.17 -0.36 15.07
N PRO A 124 -1.54 -0.63 16.22
CA PRO A 124 -1.66 -1.91 16.90
C PRO A 124 -3.11 -2.26 17.28
N LEU A 125 -3.90 -1.24 17.69
CA LEU A 125 -5.30 -1.45 18.05
C LEU A 125 -6.17 -1.80 16.83
N VAL A 126 -5.92 -1.22 15.67
CA VAL A 126 -6.60 -1.60 14.43
C VAL A 126 -6.23 -3.04 14.05
N LYS A 127 -4.94 -3.39 14.10
CA LYS A 127 -4.48 -4.75 13.80
C LYS A 127 -5.11 -5.79 14.72
N THR A 128 -5.23 -5.53 16.02
CA THR A 128 -5.89 -6.44 16.95
C THR A 128 -7.39 -6.56 16.73
N ALA A 129 -8.07 -5.48 16.30
CA ALA A 129 -9.47 -5.53 15.91
C ALA A 129 -9.67 -6.41 14.66
N VAL A 130 -8.88 -6.16 13.61
CA VAL A 130 -8.91 -6.97 12.38
C VAL A 130 -8.59 -8.43 12.65
N TYR A 131 -7.59 -8.73 13.48
CA TYR A 131 -7.27 -10.10 13.89
C TYR A 131 -8.46 -10.78 14.59
N GLY A 132 -9.16 -10.06 15.48
CA GLY A 132 -10.29 -10.53 16.24
C GLY A 132 -11.62 -10.53 15.48
N ASN A 133 -11.66 -10.18 14.19
CA ASN A 133 -12.89 -9.98 13.40
C ASN A 133 -13.84 -8.91 13.99
N ASP A 134 -13.28 -7.92 14.67
CA ASP A 134 -14.00 -6.81 15.29
C ASP A 134 -14.02 -5.62 14.32
N ALA A 135 -15.20 -5.23 13.85
CA ALA A 135 -15.43 -4.06 12.99
C ALA A 135 -15.34 -2.74 13.79
N ASN A 136 -14.23 -2.52 14.48
CA ASN A 136 -14.05 -1.46 15.46
C ASN A 136 -13.78 -0.11 14.78
N TRP A 137 -14.85 0.57 14.36
CA TRP A 137 -14.77 1.88 13.74
C TRP A 137 -14.11 2.93 14.66
N GLY A 138 -14.26 2.82 15.97
CA GLY A 138 -13.64 3.74 16.93
C GLY A 138 -12.11 3.70 16.87
N ARG A 139 -11.51 2.51 16.75
CA ARG A 139 -10.06 2.34 16.58
C ARG A 139 -9.58 2.87 15.23
N LEU A 140 -10.38 2.68 14.17
CA LEU A 140 -10.07 3.20 12.84
C LEU A 140 -10.08 4.73 12.85
N LEU A 141 -11.13 5.38 13.35
CA LEU A 141 -11.20 6.84 13.46
C LEU A 141 -10.13 7.41 14.39
N CYS A 142 -9.82 6.73 15.49
CA CYS A 142 -8.73 7.12 16.38
C CYS A 142 -7.39 7.12 15.63
N ALA A 143 -7.13 6.08 14.84
CA ALA A 143 -5.90 5.99 14.05
C ALA A 143 -5.80 7.06 12.95
N MET A 144 -6.93 7.44 12.35
CA MET A 144 -7.00 8.59 11.46
C MET A 144 -6.71 9.90 12.20
N GLY A 145 -7.33 10.08 13.38
CA GLY A 145 -7.23 11.31 14.17
C GLY A 145 -5.82 11.64 14.67
N TYR A 146 -5.01 10.63 15.00
CA TYR A 146 -3.61 10.86 15.40
C TYR A 146 -2.60 10.78 14.24
N SER A 147 -3.05 10.71 13.00
CA SER A 147 -2.17 10.69 11.82
C SER A 147 -1.30 11.94 11.67
N GLY A 148 -1.72 13.06 12.28
CA GLY A 148 -1.12 14.37 12.12
C GLY A 148 -1.74 15.21 11.01
N GLU A 149 -2.59 14.61 10.17
CA GLU A 149 -3.30 15.29 9.10
C GLU A 149 -4.60 15.95 9.59
N GLN A 150 -4.97 17.05 8.96
CA GLN A 150 -6.22 17.77 9.28
C GLN A 150 -7.33 17.32 8.32
N PHE A 151 -8.46 16.91 8.86
CA PHE A 151 -9.68 16.62 8.11
C PHE A 151 -10.90 16.92 8.99
N ASP A 152 -12.05 17.12 8.34
CA ASP A 152 -13.30 17.32 9.09
C ASP A 152 -13.85 15.94 9.54
N PRO A 153 -13.85 15.64 10.85
CA PRO A 153 -14.34 14.35 11.34
C PRO A 153 -15.85 14.14 11.09
N TYR A 154 -16.61 15.20 10.90
CA TYR A 154 -18.05 15.12 10.55
C TYR A 154 -18.31 14.88 9.08
N ASN A 155 -17.27 14.84 8.26
CA ASN A 155 -17.34 14.53 6.83
C ASN A 155 -16.57 13.25 6.47
N VAL A 156 -16.51 12.31 7.41
CA VAL A 156 -15.85 11.00 7.21
C VAL A 156 -16.90 9.92 7.03
N ASP A 157 -16.79 9.18 5.95
CA ASP A 157 -17.45 7.90 5.74
C ASP A 157 -16.40 6.77 5.92
N LEU A 158 -16.78 5.68 6.57
CA LEU A 158 -15.92 4.54 6.80
C LEU A 158 -16.68 3.25 6.52
N SER A 159 -16.09 2.44 5.64
CA SER A 159 -16.57 1.09 5.33
C SER A 159 -15.49 0.06 5.58
N VAL A 160 -15.89 -1.15 5.88
CA VAL A 160 -15.04 -2.34 5.85
C VAL A 160 -15.56 -3.30 4.79
N ALA A 161 -14.66 -3.91 4.04
CA ALA A 161 -14.99 -4.86 2.99
C ALA A 161 -14.19 -6.15 3.14
N SER A 162 -14.77 -7.26 2.71
CA SER A 162 -14.13 -8.56 2.62
C SER A 162 -14.71 -9.33 1.42
N GLU A 163 -14.28 -10.56 1.22
CA GLU A 163 -14.88 -11.46 0.22
C GLU A 163 -16.37 -11.73 0.44
N PHE A 164 -16.88 -11.49 1.65
CA PHE A 164 -18.29 -11.69 2.01
C PHE A 164 -19.18 -10.46 1.79
N GLY A 165 -18.59 -9.30 1.48
CA GLY A 165 -19.32 -8.07 1.22
C GLY A 165 -18.67 -6.82 1.83
N GLU A 166 -19.41 -5.72 1.77
CA GLU A 166 -19.03 -4.42 2.32
C GLU A 166 -20.05 -3.95 3.34
N LEU A 167 -19.56 -3.34 4.42
CA LEU A 167 -20.38 -2.78 5.49
C LEU A 167 -19.92 -1.36 5.81
N GLN A 168 -20.84 -0.40 5.71
CA GLN A 168 -20.56 0.97 6.15
C GLN A 168 -20.74 1.09 7.66
N LEU A 169 -19.66 1.45 8.35
CA LEU A 169 -19.61 1.58 9.82
C LEU A 169 -19.84 3.01 10.30
N VAL A 170 -19.43 3.99 9.50
CA VAL A 170 -19.58 5.42 9.81
C VAL A 170 -20.09 6.14 8.56
N ALA A 171 -21.07 6.99 8.75
CA ALA A 171 -21.60 7.90 7.73
C ALA A 171 -21.59 9.33 8.27
N LYS A 172 -20.90 10.25 7.58
CA LYS A 172 -20.78 11.66 7.97
C LYS A 172 -20.36 11.83 9.44
N GLY A 173 -19.35 11.08 9.84
CA GLY A 173 -18.79 11.12 11.19
C GLY A 173 -19.62 10.45 12.29
N MET A 174 -20.78 9.88 11.94
CA MET A 174 -21.68 9.22 12.90
C MET A 174 -21.70 7.71 12.65
N ALA A 175 -21.67 6.94 13.75
CA ALA A 175 -21.83 5.49 13.64
C ALA A 175 -23.16 5.13 12.99
N THR A 176 -23.13 4.15 12.09
CA THR A 176 -24.35 3.58 11.49
C THR A 176 -24.97 2.53 12.42
N ASP A 177 -26.21 2.22 12.20
CA ASP A 177 -26.91 1.13 12.91
C ASP A 177 -26.63 -0.18 12.16
N TYR A 178 -25.52 -0.86 12.52
CA TYR A 178 -25.14 -2.16 11.95
C TYR A 178 -25.17 -3.25 13.03
N SER A 179 -25.48 -4.49 12.61
CA SER A 179 -25.42 -5.65 13.51
C SER A 179 -24.02 -6.24 13.55
N GLU A 180 -23.56 -6.64 14.72
CA GLU A 180 -22.32 -7.38 14.92
C GLU A 180 -22.52 -8.91 14.71
N GLU A 181 -23.74 -9.36 14.34
CA GLU A 181 -24.07 -10.76 14.06
C GLU A 181 -23.75 -11.16 12.62
#